data_00462180afe04759e352eee26388cd32
#
_entry.id   00462180afe04759e352eee26388cd32
#
_cell.length_a   1.000
_cell.length_b   1.000
_cell.length_c   1.000
_cell.angle_alpha   90.00
_cell.angle_beta   90.00
_cell.angle_gamma   90.00
#
_symmetry.space_group_name_H-M   'P 1'
#
loop_
_entity.id
_entity.type
_entity.pdbx_description
1 polymer ?
#
loop_
_entity_poly.entity_id
_entity_poly.type
_entity_poly.pdbx_seq_one_letter_code
_entity_poly.pdbx_strand_id
1 'polypeptide(L)'
;ITKERRGLERESGQYRYGYDALGRLSEIQKDGEIQTRYGYDAFGNRTWKEESGEQTSYQYNALNQMVSERQGEIRKEYGYDKRGNLTAILENGAWKKQYVYGAMNRLEEAVDAAGKQARYQYNGLGHRVGKQEGVLPKEKLEKLDPQRRVGMEIGNSRQITYTLDLTRQYYNLLERTEESQSQRYFWDGNVAAYEENGERNYYLQDELGSPLRIEDSAGTIKESYGYGAFGEDLYQNQGKMQPFGYTGYQRDSVSGTYYAQAREYLAESGRFAGQDLIVGFTEYPKTLNRYNYCWNNSLIYVDYDGKFPTIIAGA
;
A
#
# COMPACT_ATOMS: atom_id res chain seq x y z
N ILE A 1 -22.16 -3.18 -7.67
CA ILE A 1 -21.70 -4.52 -7.24
C ILE A 1 -22.20 -4.78 -5.83
N THR A 2 -22.65 -6.01 -5.56
CA THR A 2 -23.04 -6.45 -4.20
C THR A 2 -22.12 -7.60 -3.80
N LYS A 3 -21.52 -7.52 -2.61
CA LYS A 3 -20.70 -8.59 -2.03
C LYS A 3 -21.25 -8.92 -0.64
N GLU A 4 -21.23 -10.21 -0.28
CA GLU A 4 -21.55 -10.66 1.06
C GLU A 4 -20.29 -11.22 1.70
N ARG A 5 -19.93 -10.70 2.89
CA ARG A 5 -18.83 -11.19 3.69
C ARG A 5 -19.39 -11.92 4.90
N ARG A 6 -19.00 -13.19 5.08
CA ARG A 6 -19.44 -14.05 6.19
C ARG A 6 -18.24 -14.56 6.97
N GLY A 7 -18.44 -14.78 8.27
CA GLY A 7 -17.44 -15.38 9.13
C GLY A 7 -16.20 -14.54 9.40
N LEU A 8 -16.23 -13.24 9.07
CA LEU A 8 -15.21 -12.27 9.40
C LEU A 8 -15.73 -11.42 10.56
N GLU A 9 -14.98 -11.29 11.65
CA GLU A 9 -15.44 -10.70 12.90
C GLU A 9 -16.10 -9.31 12.74
N ARG A 10 -15.35 -8.33 12.18
CA ARG A 10 -15.83 -6.95 12.02
C ARG A 10 -16.36 -6.65 10.63
N GLU A 11 -15.94 -7.46 9.63
CA GLU A 11 -16.22 -7.22 8.21
C GLU A 11 -17.39 -8.05 7.68
N SER A 12 -18.08 -8.82 8.53
CA SER A 12 -19.28 -9.55 8.12
C SER A 12 -20.40 -8.56 7.79
N GLY A 13 -21.13 -8.82 6.71
CA GLY A 13 -22.25 -7.98 6.26
C GLY A 13 -22.45 -8.02 4.76
N GLN A 14 -23.53 -7.39 4.30
CA GLN A 14 -23.84 -7.21 2.89
C GLN A 14 -23.34 -5.83 2.42
N TYR A 15 -22.37 -5.84 1.50
CA TYR A 15 -21.82 -4.63 0.92
C TYR A 15 -22.42 -4.34 -0.44
N ARG A 16 -22.78 -3.07 -0.69
CA ARG A 16 -23.15 -2.56 -2.00
C ARG A 16 -22.19 -1.44 -2.38
N TYR A 17 -21.74 -1.50 -3.63
CA TYR A 17 -20.79 -0.53 -4.19
C TYR A 17 -21.45 0.20 -5.35
N GLY A 18 -21.55 1.53 -5.20
CA GLY A 18 -22.04 2.45 -6.22
C GLY A 18 -20.87 3.04 -7.01
N TYR A 19 -21.13 3.32 -8.28
CA TYR A 19 -20.15 3.90 -9.19
C TYR A 19 -20.72 5.13 -9.88
N ASP A 20 -19.86 6.09 -10.19
CA ASP A 20 -20.25 7.23 -11.01
C ASP A 20 -20.32 6.86 -12.50
N ALA A 21 -20.72 7.84 -13.35
CA ALA A 21 -20.88 7.63 -14.79
C ALA A 21 -19.58 7.25 -15.53
N LEU A 22 -18.40 7.47 -14.90
CA LEU A 22 -17.10 7.08 -15.44
C LEU A 22 -16.61 5.73 -14.87
N GLY A 23 -17.45 5.03 -14.08
CA GLY A 23 -17.13 3.75 -13.48
C GLY A 23 -16.19 3.83 -12.27
N ARG A 24 -16.02 5.02 -11.64
CA ARG A 24 -15.24 5.20 -10.44
C ARG A 24 -16.09 4.92 -9.21
N LEU A 25 -15.51 4.26 -8.19
CA LEU A 25 -16.20 3.96 -6.93
C LEU A 25 -16.66 5.26 -6.26
N SER A 26 -17.95 5.47 -6.11
CA SER A 26 -18.54 6.69 -5.54
C SER A 26 -19.22 6.48 -4.20
N GLU A 27 -19.68 5.26 -3.88
CA GLU A 27 -20.40 4.98 -2.64
C GLU A 27 -20.19 3.55 -2.17
N ILE A 28 -20.08 3.37 -0.86
CA ILE A 28 -20.05 2.08 -0.18
C ILE A 28 -21.18 2.05 0.84
N GLN A 29 -22.03 1.03 0.76
CA GLN A 29 -23.05 0.73 1.75
C GLN A 29 -22.75 -0.59 2.43
N LYS A 30 -23.00 -0.70 3.73
CA LYS A 30 -22.99 -1.95 4.51
C LYS A 30 -24.35 -2.13 5.17
N ASP A 31 -24.98 -3.27 4.94
CA ASP A 31 -26.30 -3.63 5.49
C ASP A 31 -27.38 -2.55 5.24
N GLY A 32 -27.29 -1.86 4.09
CA GLY A 32 -28.21 -0.80 3.67
C GLY A 32 -27.84 0.59 4.13
N GLU A 33 -26.86 0.75 5.01
CA GLU A 33 -26.37 2.03 5.50
C GLU A 33 -25.13 2.51 4.74
N ILE A 34 -25.09 3.79 4.40
CA ILE A 34 -23.94 4.39 3.71
C ILE A 34 -22.79 4.52 4.70
N GLN A 35 -21.67 3.90 4.36
CA GLN A 35 -20.44 3.94 5.15
C GLN A 35 -19.46 4.99 4.61
N THR A 36 -19.32 5.05 3.26
CA THR A 36 -18.33 5.92 2.64
C THR A 36 -18.86 6.46 1.31
N ARG A 37 -18.51 7.72 1.02
CA ARG A 37 -18.73 8.37 -0.28
C ARG A 37 -17.44 9.00 -0.78
N TYR A 38 -17.30 9.06 -2.10
CA TYR A 38 -16.15 9.66 -2.77
C TYR A 38 -16.59 10.62 -3.88
N GLY A 39 -15.87 11.74 -4.01
CA GLY A 39 -16.00 12.63 -5.15
C GLY A 39 -14.67 12.80 -5.88
N TYR A 40 -14.75 13.04 -7.18
CA TYR A 40 -13.58 13.11 -8.04
C TYR A 40 -13.68 14.30 -9.02
N ASP A 41 -12.51 14.83 -9.39
CA ASP A 41 -12.42 15.79 -10.48
C ASP A 41 -12.44 15.09 -11.88
N ALA A 42 -12.34 15.91 -12.94
CA ALA A 42 -12.33 15.41 -14.32
C ALA A 42 -11.10 14.53 -14.64
N PHE A 43 -9.98 14.70 -13.92
CA PHE A 43 -8.77 13.90 -14.09
C PHE A 43 -8.76 12.63 -13.24
N GLY A 44 -9.85 12.36 -12.48
CA GLY A 44 -9.95 11.21 -11.59
C GLY A 44 -9.17 11.38 -10.28
N ASN A 45 -8.80 12.60 -9.90
CA ASN A 45 -8.29 12.83 -8.56
C ASN A 45 -9.45 12.83 -7.57
N ARG A 46 -9.33 12.11 -6.44
CA ARG A 46 -10.32 12.14 -5.35
C ARG A 46 -10.31 13.50 -4.71
N THR A 47 -11.37 14.29 -4.85
CA THR A 47 -11.45 15.64 -4.28
C THR A 47 -11.95 15.64 -2.85
N TRP A 48 -12.76 14.64 -2.49
CA TRP A 48 -13.23 14.43 -1.13
C TRP A 48 -13.58 12.96 -0.86
N LYS A 49 -13.54 12.59 0.41
CA LYS A 49 -14.06 11.34 0.99
C LYS A 49 -14.90 11.71 2.18
N GLU A 50 -16.07 11.14 2.30
CA GLU A 50 -16.90 11.18 3.52
C GLU A 50 -16.97 9.77 4.09
N GLU A 51 -16.66 9.61 5.36
CA GLU A 51 -16.68 8.33 6.06
C GLU A 51 -17.20 8.54 7.48
N SER A 52 -18.24 7.79 7.85
CA SER A 52 -18.87 7.91 9.19
C SER A 52 -19.26 9.35 9.58
N GLY A 53 -19.65 10.17 8.59
CA GLY A 53 -20.03 11.58 8.80
C GLY A 53 -18.86 12.57 8.86
N GLU A 54 -17.63 12.11 8.75
CA GLU A 54 -16.44 12.96 8.67
C GLU A 54 -15.98 13.12 7.23
N GLN A 55 -15.69 14.35 6.82
CA GLN A 55 -15.23 14.66 5.47
C GLN A 55 -13.73 14.95 5.44
N THR A 56 -13.03 14.27 4.54
CA THR A 56 -11.65 14.57 4.15
C THR A 56 -11.66 15.24 2.78
N SER A 57 -10.99 16.36 2.62
CA SER A 57 -10.81 17.07 1.35
C SER A 57 -9.37 16.96 0.86
N TYR A 58 -9.18 16.89 -0.47
CA TYR A 58 -7.88 16.71 -1.11
C TYR A 58 -7.64 17.80 -2.14
N GLN A 59 -6.40 18.28 -2.25
CA GLN A 59 -5.98 19.27 -3.24
C GLN A 59 -4.84 18.74 -4.09
N TYR A 60 -4.84 19.13 -5.35
CA TYR A 60 -3.88 18.68 -6.36
C TYR A 60 -3.28 19.86 -7.12
N ASN A 61 -2.05 19.69 -7.58
CA ASN A 61 -1.44 20.62 -8.52
C ASN A 61 -1.75 20.22 -9.98
N ALA A 62 -1.26 21.03 -10.93
CA ALA A 62 -1.47 20.82 -12.37
C ALA A 62 -0.85 19.49 -12.91
N LEU A 63 0.02 18.83 -12.14
CA LEU A 63 0.62 17.54 -12.48
C LEU A 63 -0.15 16.35 -11.86
N ASN A 64 -1.35 16.57 -11.32
CA ASN A 64 -2.14 15.59 -10.57
C ASN A 64 -1.45 15.05 -9.31
N GLN A 65 -0.46 15.76 -8.77
CA GLN A 65 0.16 15.44 -7.49
C GLN A 65 -0.73 15.94 -6.36
N MET A 66 -1.04 15.10 -5.40
CA MET A 66 -1.80 15.49 -4.20
C MET A 66 -0.90 16.35 -3.32
N VAL A 67 -1.22 17.63 -3.16
CA VAL A 67 -0.41 18.58 -2.39
C VAL A 67 -0.87 18.74 -0.96
N SER A 68 -2.16 18.51 -0.69
CA SER A 68 -2.67 18.50 0.69
C SER A 68 -3.91 17.63 0.84
N GLU A 69 -4.14 17.16 2.07
CA GLU A 69 -5.41 16.61 2.53
C GLU A 69 -5.78 17.27 3.86
N ARG A 70 -7.08 17.40 4.13
CA ARG A 70 -7.59 17.98 5.36
C ARG A 70 -8.83 17.22 5.85
N GLN A 71 -8.79 16.84 7.15
CA GLN A 71 -9.90 16.26 7.88
C GLN A 71 -10.01 16.97 9.25
N GLY A 72 -11.05 17.77 9.43
CA GLY A 72 -11.17 18.61 10.62
C GLY A 72 -9.96 19.53 10.81
N GLU A 73 -9.30 19.41 11.96
CA GLU A 73 -8.09 20.16 12.31
C GLU A 73 -6.79 19.51 11.79
N ILE A 74 -6.86 18.28 11.30
CA ILE A 74 -5.69 17.58 10.76
C ILE A 74 -5.49 18.01 9.31
N ARG A 75 -4.31 18.55 9.03
CA ARG A 75 -3.85 18.87 7.68
C ARG A 75 -2.56 18.13 7.37
N LYS A 76 -2.56 17.37 6.29
CA LYS A 76 -1.34 16.78 5.74
C LYS A 76 -0.92 17.53 4.47
N GLU A 77 0.39 17.61 4.28
CA GLU A 77 1.02 18.23 3.11
C GLU A 77 2.01 17.24 2.50
N TYR A 78 2.09 17.24 1.18
CA TYR A 78 2.82 16.25 0.39
C TYR A 78 3.85 16.92 -0.50
N GLY A 79 5.12 16.52 -0.36
CA GLY A 79 6.23 17.01 -1.17
C GLY A 79 6.67 15.98 -2.21
N TYR A 80 7.09 16.46 -3.39
CA TYR A 80 7.52 15.62 -4.50
C TYR A 80 8.87 16.04 -5.06
N ASP A 81 9.62 15.08 -5.60
CA ASP A 81 10.81 15.38 -6.39
C ASP A 81 10.42 15.80 -7.83
N LYS A 82 11.44 16.22 -8.62
CA LYS A 82 11.24 16.64 -10.03
C LYS A 82 10.78 15.51 -10.95
N ARG A 83 10.91 14.25 -10.52
CA ARG A 83 10.45 13.05 -11.26
C ARG A 83 9.05 12.62 -10.85
N GLY A 84 8.43 13.35 -9.92
CA GLY A 84 7.07 13.10 -9.45
C GLY A 84 6.96 12.00 -8.38
N ASN A 85 8.04 11.65 -7.69
CA ASN A 85 7.99 10.74 -6.57
C ASN A 85 7.69 11.50 -5.28
N LEU A 86 6.84 10.95 -4.41
CA LEU A 86 6.53 11.50 -3.10
C LEU A 86 7.77 11.42 -2.20
N THR A 87 8.26 12.56 -1.73
CA THR A 87 9.45 12.63 -0.89
C THR A 87 9.17 12.95 0.56
N ALA A 88 7.99 13.52 0.86
CA ALA A 88 7.66 13.95 2.20
C ALA A 88 6.15 13.95 2.47
N ILE A 89 5.80 13.61 3.71
CA ILE A 89 4.46 13.83 4.29
C ILE A 89 4.66 14.61 5.59
N LEU A 90 4.01 15.78 5.68
CA LEU A 90 3.91 16.55 6.90
C LEU A 90 2.48 16.46 7.43
N GLU A 91 2.30 16.54 8.74
CA GLU A 91 0.99 16.64 9.41
C GLU A 91 1.04 17.81 10.38
N ASN A 92 0.16 18.78 10.18
CA ASN A 92 0.15 20.04 10.93
C ASN A 92 1.52 20.71 11.02
N GLY A 93 2.28 20.68 9.89
CA GLY A 93 3.63 21.22 9.79
C GLY A 93 4.75 20.32 10.35
N ALA A 94 4.41 19.23 11.04
CA ALA A 94 5.40 18.28 11.58
C ALA A 94 5.66 17.12 10.59
N TRP A 95 6.92 16.75 10.41
CA TRP A 95 7.34 15.65 9.56
C TRP A 95 6.80 14.30 10.05
N LYS A 96 6.09 13.59 9.20
CA LYS A 96 5.57 12.23 9.45
C LYS A 96 6.37 11.17 8.72
N LYS A 97 6.69 11.41 7.45
CA LYS A 97 7.41 10.47 6.59
C LYS A 97 8.36 11.22 5.67
N GLN A 98 9.51 10.61 5.40
CA GLN A 98 10.46 11.04 4.39
C GLN A 98 10.84 9.87 3.51
N TYR A 99 11.05 10.12 2.22
CA TYR A 99 11.34 9.10 1.23
C TYR A 99 12.46 9.56 0.29
N VAL A 100 13.34 8.64 -0.09
CA VAL A 100 14.37 8.86 -1.10
C VAL A 100 14.20 7.85 -2.22
N TYR A 101 14.19 8.34 -3.44
CA TYR A 101 14.06 7.51 -4.63
C TYR A 101 15.34 7.54 -5.47
N GLY A 102 15.79 6.36 -5.90
CA GLY A 102 16.93 6.18 -6.77
C GLY A 102 16.65 6.52 -8.24
N ALA A 103 17.66 6.29 -9.08
CA ALA A 103 17.61 6.66 -10.50
C ALA A 103 16.47 5.99 -11.29
N MET A 104 16.03 4.81 -10.89
CA MET A 104 14.94 4.05 -11.54
C MET A 104 13.56 4.31 -10.90
N ASN A 105 13.38 5.41 -10.17
CA ASN A 105 12.17 5.71 -9.39
C ASN A 105 11.79 4.61 -8.38
N ARG A 106 12.80 3.88 -7.87
CA ARG A 106 12.63 2.91 -6.79
C ARG A 106 12.84 3.58 -5.45
N LEU A 107 12.01 3.24 -4.46
CA LEU A 107 12.18 3.71 -3.10
C LEU A 107 13.45 3.10 -2.51
N GLU A 108 14.47 3.92 -2.27
CA GLU A 108 15.74 3.47 -1.68
C GLU A 108 15.80 3.64 -0.16
N GLU A 109 15.10 4.64 0.37
CA GLU A 109 15.08 4.88 1.81
C GLU A 109 13.75 5.47 2.26
N ALA A 110 13.30 5.08 3.45
CA ALA A 110 12.16 5.68 4.15
C ALA A 110 12.51 5.92 5.62
N VAL A 111 12.03 7.06 6.17
CA VAL A 111 12.16 7.40 7.59
C VAL A 111 10.82 7.91 8.11
N ASP A 112 10.39 7.43 9.29
CA ASP A 112 9.18 7.91 9.94
C ASP A 112 9.45 8.94 11.05
N ALA A 113 8.38 9.51 11.61
CA ALA A 113 8.46 10.50 12.68
C ALA A 113 9.14 9.98 13.95
N ALA A 114 9.00 8.67 14.22
CA ALA A 114 9.63 8.01 15.37
C ALA A 114 11.12 7.68 15.14
N GLY A 115 11.65 7.98 13.93
CA GLY A 115 13.02 7.69 13.55
C GLY A 115 13.24 6.25 13.10
N LYS A 116 12.20 5.47 12.88
CA LYS A 116 12.34 4.20 12.19
C LYS A 116 12.80 4.47 10.78
N GLN A 117 13.81 3.74 10.32
CA GLN A 117 14.45 3.91 9.03
C GLN A 117 14.54 2.55 8.33
N ALA A 118 14.27 2.54 7.04
CA ALA A 118 14.47 1.39 6.18
C ALA A 118 15.23 1.79 4.92
N ARG A 119 16.21 0.97 4.49
CA ARG A 119 16.89 1.06 3.19
C ARG A 119 16.59 -0.18 2.39
N TYR A 120 16.17 0.02 1.16
CA TYR A 120 15.72 -1.04 0.28
C TYR A 120 16.81 -1.39 -0.73
N GLN A 121 16.97 -2.68 -0.97
CA GLN A 121 17.97 -3.22 -1.88
C GLN A 121 17.27 -3.83 -3.11
N TYR A 122 17.80 -3.53 -4.27
CA TYR A 122 17.24 -3.99 -5.55
C TYR A 122 18.32 -4.74 -6.36
N ASN A 123 17.90 -5.76 -7.10
CA ASN A 123 18.77 -6.41 -8.08
C ASN A 123 18.87 -5.58 -9.37
N GLY A 124 19.71 -6.02 -10.32
CA GLY A 124 19.89 -5.33 -11.61
C GLY A 124 18.64 -5.24 -12.48
N LEU A 125 17.59 -6.02 -12.19
CA LEU A 125 16.29 -5.98 -12.87
C LEU A 125 15.29 -5.04 -12.16
N GLY A 126 15.69 -4.43 -11.05
CA GLY A 126 14.86 -3.51 -10.25
C GLY A 126 13.84 -4.20 -9.33
N HIS A 127 14.01 -5.48 -9.05
CA HIS A 127 13.20 -6.19 -8.05
C HIS A 127 13.80 -6.03 -6.67
N ARG A 128 12.97 -5.76 -5.66
CA ARG A 128 13.41 -5.62 -4.26
C ARG A 128 13.85 -6.98 -3.74
N VAL A 129 15.14 -7.09 -3.37
CA VAL A 129 15.76 -8.33 -2.87
C VAL A 129 16.11 -8.27 -1.39
N GLY A 130 15.85 -7.14 -0.75
CA GLY A 130 16.05 -7.02 0.69
C GLY A 130 15.81 -5.61 1.22
N LYS A 131 15.93 -5.49 2.53
CA LYS A 131 15.97 -4.21 3.22
C LYS A 131 16.82 -4.30 4.48
N GLN A 132 17.41 -3.18 4.85
CA GLN A 132 17.98 -2.94 6.16
C GLN A 132 17.04 -2.04 6.95
N GLU A 133 16.66 -2.43 8.16
CA GLU A 133 15.71 -1.69 8.99
C GLU A 133 16.27 -1.45 10.39
N GLY A 134 16.08 -0.26 10.93
CA GLY A 134 16.53 0.09 12.28
C GLY A 134 15.89 1.38 12.76
N VAL A 135 16.45 1.93 13.84
CA VAL A 135 15.94 3.16 14.47
C VAL A 135 17.09 4.16 14.64
N LEU A 136 16.87 5.40 14.26
CA LEU A 136 17.79 6.49 14.57
C LEU A 136 17.84 6.73 16.09
N PRO A 137 19.04 6.92 16.68
CA PRO A 137 19.16 7.26 18.10
C PRO A 137 18.38 8.53 18.43
N LYS A 138 17.66 8.54 19.58
CA LYS A 138 16.86 9.70 20.02
C LYS A 138 17.64 11.00 20.05
N GLU A 139 18.87 10.96 20.52
CA GLU A 139 19.75 12.14 20.58
C GLU A 139 20.04 12.74 19.18
N LYS A 140 20.05 11.90 18.14
CA LYS A 140 20.19 12.37 16.76
C LYS A 140 18.87 12.93 16.23
N LEU A 141 17.73 12.33 16.59
CA LEU A 141 16.39 12.81 16.20
C LEU A 141 16.08 14.21 16.71
N GLU A 142 16.45 14.52 17.96
CA GLU A 142 16.17 15.81 18.59
C GLU A 142 17.08 16.94 18.05
N LYS A 143 18.28 16.61 17.61
CA LYS A 143 19.29 17.59 17.16
C LYS A 143 19.31 17.82 15.64
N LEU A 144 18.67 16.94 14.87
CA LEU A 144 18.70 16.99 13.40
C LEU A 144 17.50 17.74 12.84
N ASP A 145 17.82 18.63 11.90
CA ASP A 145 16.83 19.11 10.95
C ASP A 145 16.12 17.89 10.33
N PRO A 146 14.78 17.79 10.42
CA PRO A 146 14.03 16.67 9.84
C PRO A 146 14.42 16.36 8.39
N GLN A 147 14.77 17.36 7.59
CA GLN A 147 15.24 17.20 6.20
C GLN A 147 16.55 16.43 6.06
N ARG A 148 17.32 16.29 7.15
CA ARG A 148 18.61 15.59 7.16
C ARG A 148 18.56 14.19 7.76
N ARG A 149 17.39 13.66 8.07
CA ARG A 149 17.25 12.30 8.64
C ARG A 149 17.53 11.21 7.62
N VAL A 150 17.24 11.46 6.35
CA VAL A 150 17.59 10.53 5.26
C VAL A 150 19.09 10.53 4.99
N GLY A 151 19.62 9.39 4.56
CA GLY A 151 21.06 9.21 4.29
C GLY A 151 21.92 8.97 5.54
N MET A 152 21.35 8.91 6.73
CA MET A 152 22.09 8.64 7.96
C MET A 152 22.33 7.14 8.17
N GLU A 153 23.41 6.82 8.85
CA GLU A 153 23.74 5.44 9.23
C GLU A 153 22.64 4.87 10.16
N ILE A 154 22.12 3.71 9.80
CA ILE A 154 21.08 3.01 10.56
C ILE A 154 21.73 2.35 11.76
N GLY A 155 21.38 2.84 12.97
CA GLY A 155 21.79 2.20 14.21
C GLY A 155 20.96 0.96 14.53
N ASN A 156 21.55 -0.03 15.21
CA ASN A 156 20.87 -1.26 15.64
C ASN A 156 19.96 -1.85 14.53
N SER A 157 20.55 -2.06 13.34
CA SER A 157 19.81 -2.48 12.17
C SER A 157 19.74 -3.99 12.05
N ARG A 158 18.60 -4.48 11.55
CA ARG A 158 18.39 -5.85 11.11
C ARG A 158 18.37 -5.90 9.58
N GLN A 159 18.93 -6.95 9.03
CA GLN A 159 18.92 -7.21 7.60
C GLN A 159 17.82 -8.21 7.29
N ILE A 160 17.02 -7.89 6.28
CA ILE A 160 15.98 -8.77 5.73
C ILE A 160 16.32 -9.01 4.27
N THR A 161 16.33 -10.28 3.84
CA THR A 161 16.58 -10.68 2.45
C THR A 161 15.36 -11.38 1.88
N TYR A 162 15.19 -11.27 0.56
CA TYR A 162 14.07 -11.83 -0.17
C TYR A 162 14.58 -12.70 -1.33
N THR A 163 14.16 -13.97 -1.35
CA THR A 163 14.35 -14.88 -2.47
C THR A 163 13.11 -14.84 -3.34
N LEU A 164 13.29 -14.60 -4.63
CA LEU A 164 12.20 -14.36 -5.57
C LEU A 164 12.16 -15.44 -6.67
N ASP A 165 10.96 -15.88 -7.05
CA ASP A 165 10.72 -16.63 -8.28
C ASP A 165 10.49 -15.63 -9.43
N LEU A 166 11.50 -15.45 -10.27
CA LEU A 166 11.45 -14.56 -11.42
C LEU A 166 10.94 -15.25 -12.70
N THR A 167 10.51 -16.50 -12.63
CA THR A 167 9.98 -17.26 -13.78
C THR A 167 8.52 -16.90 -14.08
N ARG A 168 7.85 -16.22 -13.15
CA ARG A 168 6.46 -15.76 -13.28
C ARG A 168 6.41 -14.36 -13.88
N GLN A 169 5.30 -14.04 -14.55
CA GLN A 169 5.04 -12.70 -15.09
C GLN A 169 5.05 -11.64 -13.98
N TYR A 170 4.40 -11.95 -12.85
CA TYR A 170 4.48 -11.21 -11.60
C TYR A 170 5.26 -12.08 -10.64
N TYR A 171 6.47 -11.65 -10.26
CA TYR A 171 7.33 -12.50 -9.47
C TYR A 171 6.76 -12.76 -8.07
N ASN A 172 6.99 -13.97 -7.58
CA ASN A 172 6.57 -14.40 -6.25
C ASN A 172 7.72 -14.29 -5.25
N LEU A 173 7.42 -13.90 -4.03
CA LEU A 173 8.34 -14.04 -2.90
C LEU A 173 8.35 -15.50 -2.46
N LEU A 174 9.49 -16.18 -2.58
CA LEU A 174 9.64 -17.58 -2.14
C LEU A 174 10.08 -17.68 -0.68
N GLU A 175 10.97 -16.77 -0.24
CA GLU A 175 11.49 -16.79 1.12
C GLU A 175 11.83 -15.37 1.59
N ARG A 176 11.53 -15.08 2.85
CA ARG A 176 11.96 -13.92 3.59
C ARG A 176 12.82 -14.40 4.75
N THR A 177 14.07 -13.96 4.78
CA THR A 177 15.00 -14.30 5.86
C THR A 177 15.35 -13.05 6.65
N GLU A 178 15.27 -13.15 7.98
CA GLU A 178 15.65 -12.11 8.93
C GLU A 178 16.55 -12.75 9.99
N GLU A 179 17.83 -12.39 9.95
CA GLU A 179 18.87 -13.03 10.79
C GLU A 179 18.88 -14.57 10.63
N SER A 180 18.47 -15.32 11.67
CA SER A 180 18.38 -16.79 11.65
C SER A 180 16.97 -17.33 11.42
N GLN A 181 15.99 -16.45 11.28
CA GLN A 181 14.58 -16.84 11.04
C GLN A 181 14.25 -16.73 9.56
N SER A 182 13.52 -17.68 9.03
CA SER A 182 13.01 -17.62 7.66
C SER A 182 11.55 -18.02 7.57
N GLN A 183 10.84 -17.35 6.67
CA GLN A 183 9.49 -17.67 6.23
C GLN A 183 9.55 -18.10 4.78
N ARG A 184 9.12 -19.32 4.47
CA ARG A 184 9.02 -19.87 3.11
C ARG A 184 7.58 -19.82 2.65
N TYR A 185 7.34 -19.32 1.44
CA TYR A 185 6.00 -19.09 0.91
C TYR A 185 5.67 -20.08 -0.20
N PHE A 186 4.45 -20.60 -0.16
CA PHE A 186 3.90 -21.53 -1.13
C PHE A 186 2.80 -20.83 -1.93
N TRP A 187 2.84 -20.95 -3.22
CA TRP A 187 1.99 -20.24 -4.15
C TRP A 187 1.20 -21.20 -5.05
N ASP A 188 -0.07 -20.83 -5.31
CA ASP A 188 -0.84 -21.31 -6.45
C ASP A 188 -1.16 -20.11 -7.39
N GLY A 189 -2.39 -19.63 -7.47
CA GLY A 189 -2.72 -18.34 -8.10
C GLY A 189 -2.29 -17.15 -7.24
N ASN A 190 -2.40 -17.28 -5.91
CA ASN A 190 -1.98 -16.33 -4.89
C ASN A 190 -1.10 -17.05 -3.85
N VAL A 191 -0.59 -16.31 -2.84
CA VAL A 191 0.12 -16.95 -1.73
C VAL A 191 -0.83 -17.86 -0.95
N ALA A 192 -0.57 -19.16 -0.90
CA ALA A 192 -1.47 -20.14 -0.29
C ALA A 192 -1.10 -20.46 1.16
N ALA A 193 0.20 -20.50 1.47
CA ALA A 193 0.71 -20.84 2.79
C ALA A 193 2.11 -20.25 3.01
N TYR A 194 2.53 -20.19 4.28
CA TYR A 194 3.94 -20.03 4.61
C TYR A 194 4.34 -21.01 5.72
N GLU A 195 5.62 -21.32 5.75
CA GLU A 195 6.25 -22.15 6.76
C GLU A 195 7.30 -21.36 7.51
N GLU A 196 7.26 -21.41 8.83
CA GLU A 196 8.20 -20.79 9.75
C GLU A 196 8.47 -21.74 10.92
N ASN A 197 9.75 -21.99 11.24
CA ASN A 197 10.16 -22.90 12.32
C ASN A 197 9.55 -24.31 12.24
N GLY A 198 9.25 -24.81 11.02
CA GLY A 198 8.63 -26.11 10.80
C GLY A 198 7.10 -26.13 10.98
N GLU A 199 6.49 -25.00 11.31
CA GLU A 199 5.05 -24.83 11.39
C GLU A 199 4.53 -24.22 10.09
N ARG A 200 3.43 -24.80 9.55
CA ARG A 200 2.78 -24.29 8.33
C ARG A 200 1.52 -23.53 8.68
N ASN A 201 1.41 -22.33 8.11
CA ASN A 201 0.27 -21.43 8.24
C ASN A 201 -0.35 -21.18 6.88
N TYR A 202 -1.66 -21.10 6.82
CA TYR A 202 -2.46 -21.01 5.59
C TYR A 202 -3.14 -19.66 5.49
N TYR A 203 -3.24 -19.16 4.26
CA TYR A 203 -3.92 -17.91 3.95
C TYR A 203 -5.36 -18.16 3.53
N LEU A 204 -6.32 -17.54 4.20
CA LEU A 204 -7.65 -17.29 3.66
C LEU A 204 -7.65 -15.88 3.04
N GLN A 205 -8.04 -15.78 1.78
CA GLN A 205 -7.94 -14.52 1.00
C GLN A 205 -9.28 -14.12 0.41
N ASP A 206 -9.38 -12.82 0.04
CA ASP A 206 -10.46 -12.33 -0.81
C ASP A 206 -10.16 -12.60 -2.30
N GLU A 207 -11.09 -12.23 -3.15
CA GLU A 207 -10.98 -12.38 -4.62
C GLU A 207 -9.88 -11.51 -5.24
N LEU A 208 -9.37 -10.51 -4.50
CA LEU A 208 -8.25 -9.65 -4.92
C LEU A 208 -6.88 -10.26 -4.57
N GLY A 209 -6.86 -11.36 -3.78
CA GLY A 209 -5.64 -11.92 -3.22
C GLY A 209 -5.18 -11.26 -1.92
N SER A 210 -6.03 -10.46 -1.28
CA SER A 210 -5.72 -9.87 0.02
C SER A 210 -5.92 -10.91 1.13
N PRO A 211 -4.93 -11.18 2.01
CA PRO A 211 -5.12 -12.05 3.17
C PRO A 211 -6.24 -11.52 4.09
N LEU A 212 -7.21 -12.35 4.42
CA LEU A 212 -8.25 -12.05 5.41
C LEU A 212 -7.95 -12.68 6.76
N ARG A 213 -7.31 -13.86 6.73
CA ARG A 213 -6.89 -14.60 7.92
C ARG A 213 -5.64 -15.42 7.65
N ILE A 214 -4.92 -15.68 8.73
CA ILE A 214 -3.89 -16.71 8.82
C ILE A 214 -4.39 -17.76 9.80
N GLU A 215 -4.36 -19.01 9.38
CA GLU A 215 -4.77 -20.18 10.18
C GLU A 215 -3.64 -21.19 10.23
N ASP A 216 -3.47 -21.86 11.37
CA ASP A 216 -2.54 -23.01 11.47
C ASP A 216 -3.15 -24.28 10.86
N SER A 217 -2.39 -25.39 10.89
CA SER A 217 -2.83 -26.69 10.36
C SER A 217 -4.02 -27.30 11.12
N ALA A 218 -4.35 -26.81 12.31
CA ALA A 218 -5.51 -27.23 13.10
C ALA A 218 -6.74 -26.32 12.83
N GLY A 219 -6.61 -25.29 11.97
CA GLY A 219 -7.67 -24.32 11.70
C GLY A 219 -7.78 -23.22 12.76
N THR A 220 -6.77 -23.08 13.64
CA THR A 220 -6.77 -22.02 14.64
C THR A 220 -6.37 -20.70 13.99
N ILE A 221 -7.19 -19.66 14.14
CA ILE A 221 -6.91 -18.33 13.63
C ILE A 221 -5.73 -17.73 14.39
N LYS A 222 -4.64 -17.42 13.69
CA LYS A 222 -3.45 -16.75 14.24
C LYS A 222 -3.55 -15.23 14.11
N GLU A 223 -4.08 -14.74 12.99
CA GLU A 223 -4.26 -13.32 12.75
C GLU A 223 -5.41 -13.11 11.74
N SER A 224 -6.12 -11.97 11.89
CA SER A 224 -7.17 -11.53 10.96
C SER A 224 -6.85 -10.15 10.44
N TYR A 225 -7.23 -9.87 9.19
CA TYR A 225 -6.99 -8.61 8.50
C TYR A 225 -8.28 -8.00 7.96
N GLY A 226 -8.37 -6.68 7.93
CA GLY A 226 -9.47 -5.94 7.35
C GLY A 226 -8.96 -4.85 6.40
N TYR A 227 -9.64 -4.69 5.27
CA TYR A 227 -9.27 -3.72 4.24
C TYR A 227 -10.44 -2.82 3.88
N GLY A 228 -10.16 -1.53 3.80
CA GLY A 228 -11.02 -0.58 3.12
C GLY A 228 -11.04 -0.83 1.60
N ALA A 229 -11.87 -0.11 0.86
CA ALA A 229 -12.04 -0.35 -0.57
C ALA A 229 -10.77 -0.07 -1.41
N PHE A 230 -9.87 0.75 -0.91
CA PHE A 230 -8.58 1.05 -1.52
C PHE A 230 -7.41 0.44 -0.75
N GLY A 231 -7.67 -0.51 0.16
CA GLY A 231 -6.66 -1.24 0.89
C GLY A 231 -6.22 -0.58 2.20
N GLU A 232 -6.99 0.36 2.71
CA GLU A 232 -6.76 0.95 4.04
C GLU A 232 -6.71 -0.16 5.09
N ASP A 233 -5.72 -0.12 6.00
CA ASP A 233 -5.52 -1.13 7.04
C ASP A 233 -6.45 -0.90 8.23
N LEU A 234 -7.62 -1.54 8.23
CA LEU A 234 -8.67 -1.35 9.25
C LEU A 234 -8.30 -1.92 10.62
N TYR A 235 -7.38 -2.90 10.68
CA TYR A 235 -6.97 -3.56 11.93
C TYR A 235 -5.59 -3.11 12.42
N GLN A 236 -4.87 -2.32 11.63
CA GLN A 236 -3.54 -1.75 11.92
C GLN A 236 -2.48 -2.81 12.28
N ASN A 237 -2.55 -3.98 11.66
CA ASN A 237 -1.68 -5.11 11.95
C ASN A 237 -0.93 -5.66 10.74
N GLN A 238 -1.16 -5.14 9.55
CA GLN A 238 -0.54 -5.64 8.33
C GLN A 238 0.98 -5.50 8.33
N GLY A 239 1.67 -6.51 7.78
CA GLY A 239 3.13 -6.55 7.70
C GLY A 239 3.84 -6.89 9.01
N LYS A 240 3.13 -7.31 10.05
CA LYS A 240 3.72 -7.68 11.34
C LYS A 240 4.10 -9.17 11.41
N MET A 241 3.14 -10.06 11.23
CA MET A 241 3.36 -11.51 11.26
C MET A 241 3.94 -12.02 9.93
N GLN A 242 3.41 -11.54 8.82
CA GLN A 242 3.78 -11.91 7.47
C GLN A 242 3.70 -10.66 6.54
N PRO A 243 4.40 -10.62 5.39
CA PRO A 243 4.55 -9.36 4.66
C PRO A 243 3.35 -8.98 3.79
N PHE A 244 2.49 -9.92 3.40
CA PHE A 244 1.44 -9.67 2.42
C PHE A 244 0.24 -8.92 3.03
N GLY A 245 -0.31 -8.01 2.26
CA GLY A 245 -1.50 -7.26 2.59
C GLY A 245 -2.42 -7.10 1.38
N TYR A 246 -3.02 -5.94 1.24
CA TYR A 246 -3.97 -5.63 0.17
C TYR A 246 -3.49 -6.11 -1.21
N THR A 247 -4.32 -6.87 -1.91
CA THR A 247 -4.06 -7.48 -3.23
C THR A 247 -2.77 -8.31 -3.33
N GLY A 248 -2.29 -8.84 -2.20
CA GLY A 248 -1.05 -9.60 -2.15
C GLY A 248 0.22 -8.74 -2.18
N TYR A 249 0.12 -7.41 -2.13
CA TYR A 249 1.29 -6.53 -2.03
C TYR A 249 2.00 -6.70 -0.69
N GLN A 250 3.30 -6.43 -0.68
CA GLN A 250 4.06 -6.44 0.57
C GLN A 250 3.88 -5.12 1.33
N ARG A 251 3.37 -5.19 2.55
CA ARG A 251 3.22 -4.05 3.45
C ARG A 251 4.55 -3.71 4.10
N ASP A 252 4.94 -2.46 4.06
CA ASP A 252 6.13 -1.98 4.76
C ASP A 252 5.73 -1.04 5.90
N SER A 253 6.14 -1.37 7.11
CA SER A 253 5.77 -0.64 8.33
C SER A 253 6.49 0.70 8.47
N VAL A 254 7.69 0.83 7.90
CA VAL A 254 8.49 2.06 7.97
C VAL A 254 8.01 3.07 6.94
N SER A 255 7.96 2.68 5.67
CA SER A 255 7.44 3.57 4.62
C SER A 255 5.95 3.84 4.81
N GLY A 256 5.19 2.90 5.37
CA GLY A 256 3.75 2.98 5.47
C GLY A 256 3.04 2.73 4.14
N THR A 257 3.74 2.15 3.15
CA THR A 257 3.25 1.87 1.82
C THR A 257 3.09 0.38 1.57
N TYR A 258 2.43 0.04 0.47
CA TYR A 258 2.49 -1.28 -0.12
C TYR A 258 3.46 -1.27 -1.30
N TYR A 259 4.35 -2.23 -1.34
CA TYR A 259 5.25 -2.44 -2.45
C TYR A 259 4.55 -3.22 -3.57
N ALA A 260 4.15 -2.51 -4.62
CA ALA A 260 3.53 -3.05 -5.83
C ALA A 260 4.57 -3.28 -6.94
N GLN A 261 5.70 -3.89 -6.62
CA GLN A 261 6.83 -4.19 -7.51
C GLN A 261 7.42 -2.96 -8.24
N ALA A 262 6.68 -2.29 -9.11
CA ALA A 262 7.18 -1.12 -9.82
C ALA A 262 7.06 0.19 -9.02
N ARG A 263 6.05 0.31 -8.19
CA ARG A 263 5.73 1.54 -7.45
C ARG A 263 5.37 1.24 -6.00
N GLU A 264 5.42 2.28 -5.18
CA GLU A 264 4.85 2.27 -3.82
C GLU A 264 3.39 2.74 -3.89
N TYR A 265 2.49 2.02 -3.24
CA TYR A 265 1.07 2.35 -3.19
C TYR A 265 0.67 2.86 -1.80
N LEU A 266 -0.05 3.98 -1.77
CA LEU A 266 -0.58 4.63 -0.57
C LEU A 266 -2.07 4.33 -0.45
N ALA A 267 -2.44 3.35 0.35
CA ALA A 267 -3.84 2.91 0.50
C ALA A 267 -4.75 4.01 1.04
N GLU A 268 -4.30 4.78 2.03
CA GLU A 268 -5.06 5.86 2.65
C GLU A 268 -5.59 6.89 1.64
N SER A 269 -4.77 7.20 0.64
CA SER A 269 -5.14 8.11 -0.43
C SER A 269 -5.65 7.41 -1.70
N GLY A 270 -5.52 6.08 -1.78
CA GLY A 270 -5.91 5.29 -2.95
C GLY A 270 -5.07 5.57 -4.20
N ARG A 271 -3.78 5.88 -4.01
CA ARG A 271 -2.88 6.36 -5.08
C ARG A 271 -1.49 5.77 -4.99
N PHE A 272 -0.80 5.74 -6.12
CA PHE A 272 0.65 5.50 -6.12
C PHE A 272 1.43 6.72 -5.61
N ALA A 273 2.53 6.47 -4.89
CA ALA A 273 3.45 7.48 -4.38
C ALA A 273 4.33 8.10 -5.48
N GLY A 274 4.50 7.40 -6.59
CA GLY A 274 5.25 7.86 -7.77
C GLY A 274 4.38 7.84 -9.02
N GLN A 275 4.70 8.75 -9.96
CA GLN A 275 4.01 8.76 -11.25
C GLN A 275 4.39 7.54 -12.09
N ASP A 276 3.45 7.06 -12.90
CA ASP A 276 3.70 6.02 -13.88
C ASP A 276 4.74 6.48 -14.90
N LEU A 277 5.62 5.58 -15.32
CA LEU A 277 6.56 5.86 -16.41
C LEU A 277 5.86 5.87 -17.77
N ILE A 278 4.74 5.14 -17.88
CA ILE A 278 3.92 5.12 -19.09
C ILE A 278 3.07 6.39 -19.11
N VAL A 279 3.23 7.16 -20.17
CA VAL A 279 2.37 8.31 -20.44
C VAL A 279 1.03 7.80 -20.93
N GLY A 280 -0.06 8.27 -20.32
CA GLY A 280 -1.42 7.87 -20.72
C GLY A 280 -1.79 8.28 -22.14
N PHE A 281 -2.91 7.76 -22.63
CA PHE A 281 -3.40 7.95 -24.00
C PHE A 281 -4.56 8.93 -23.99
N THR A 282 -4.57 9.90 -24.91
CA THR A 282 -5.63 10.91 -25.04
C THR A 282 -7.00 10.30 -25.42
N GLU A 283 -6.97 9.18 -26.16
CA GLU A 283 -8.15 8.40 -26.53
C GLU A 283 -8.78 7.69 -25.30
N TYR A 284 -8.00 7.53 -24.23
CA TYR A 284 -8.43 6.94 -22.96
C TYR A 284 -8.10 7.87 -21.79
N PRO A 285 -8.85 8.97 -21.59
CA PRO A 285 -8.49 10.04 -20.64
C PRO A 285 -8.24 9.58 -19.20
N LYS A 286 -8.87 8.48 -18.77
CA LYS A 286 -8.64 7.88 -17.44
C LYS A 286 -7.19 7.42 -17.22
N THR A 287 -6.40 7.24 -18.27
CA THR A 287 -4.99 6.85 -18.21
C THR A 287 -4.05 8.05 -18.04
N LEU A 288 -4.53 9.28 -18.23
CA LEU A 288 -3.72 10.49 -18.16
C LEU A 288 -3.27 10.85 -16.73
N ASN A 289 -4.02 10.39 -15.71
CA ASN A 289 -3.60 10.56 -14.34
C ASN A 289 -2.64 9.43 -13.94
N ARG A 290 -1.36 9.75 -13.95
CA ARG A 290 -0.26 8.80 -13.74
C ARG A 290 -0.10 8.32 -12.29
N TYR A 291 -0.94 8.81 -11.35
CA TYR A 291 -0.94 8.40 -9.95
C TYR A 291 -2.12 7.51 -9.58
N ASN A 292 -3.14 7.41 -10.43
CA ASN A 292 -4.34 6.65 -10.11
C ASN A 292 -4.06 5.16 -9.96
N TYR A 293 -4.62 4.57 -8.91
CA TYR A 293 -4.72 3.13 -8.75
C TYR A 293 -6.02 2.63 -9.39
N CYS A 294 -5.91 1.66 -10.30
CA CYS A 294 -7.05 0.95 -10.89
C CYS A 294 -8.18 1.87 -11.40
N TRP A 295 -7.82 3.08 -11.87
CA TRP A 295 -8.77 4.10 -12.36
C TRP A 295 -9.88 4.43 -11.35
N ASN A 296 -9.60 4.37 -10.05
CA ASN A 296 -10.54 4.50 -8.94
C ASN A 296 -11.65 3.42 -8.91
N ASN A 297 -11.39 2.24 -9.44
CA ASN A 297 -12.28 1.08 -9.40
C ASN A 297 -11.52 -0.16 -8.91
N SER A 298 -11.12 -0.10 -7.67
CA SER A 298 -10.27 -1.08 -6.97
C SER A 298 -10.96 -2.41 -6.63
N LEU A 299 -12.26 -2.54 -6.92
CA LEU A 299 -13.03 -3.76 -6.66
C LEU A 299 -13.19 -4.64 -7.90
N ILE A 300 -12.89 -4.11 -9.08
CA ILE A 300 -12.95 -4.81 -10.38
C ILE A 300 -11.55 -4.98 -10.97
N TYR A 301 -10.67 -4.02 -10.68
CA TYR A 301 -9.30 -4.01 -11.20
C TYR A 301 -8.29 -4.21 -10.09
N VAL A 302 -7.20 -4.89 -10.44
CA VAL A 302 -5.98 -5.01 -9.63
C VAL A 302 -4.78 -4.67 -10.51
N ASP A 303 -3.78 -4.01 -9.94
CA ASP A 303 -2.51 -3.72 -10.61
C ASP A 303 -1.41 -4.56 -9.95
N TYR A 304 -1.17 -5.78 -10.45
CA TYR A 304 -0.29 -6.76 -9.81
C TYR A 304 1.17 -6.31 -9.68
N ASP A 305 1.66 -5.51 -10.60
CA ASP A 305 3.08 -5.11 -10.63
C ASP A 305 3.31 -3.59 -10.56
N GLY A 306 2.26 -2.83 -10.31
CA GLY A 306 2.32 -1.38 -10.20
C GLY A 306 2.55 -0.68 -11.54
N LYS A 307 2.12 -1.28 -12.68
CA LYS A 307 2.27 -0.67 -14.02
C LYS A 307 0.94 -0.52 -14.76
N PHE A 308 0.07 -1.54 -14.69
CA PHE A 308 -1.16 -1.51 -15.46
C PHE A 308 -2.30 -2.29 -14.78
N PRO A 309 -3.49 -1.68 -14.63
CA PRO A 309 -4.65 -2.35 -14.07
C PRO A 309 -5.15 -3.51 -14.93
N THR A 310 -5.43 -4.64 -14.30
CA THR A 310 -5.97 -5.85 -14.90
C THR A 310 -7.35 -6.14 -14.32
N ILE A 311 -8.30 -6.63 -15.12
CA ILE A 311 -9.62 -7.06 -14.64
C ILE A 311 -9.45 -8.36 -13.85
N ILE A 312 -10.11 -8.43 -12.69
CA ILE A 312 -10.15 -9.63 -11.87
C ILE A 312 -11.04 -10.66 -12.56
N ALA A 313 -10.57 -11.89 -12.69
CA ALA A 313 -11.36 -12.97 -13.27
C ALA A 313 -12.60 -13.25 -12.39
N GLY A 314 -13.79 -13.10 -12.97
CA GLY A 314 -15.08 -13.34 -12.27
C GLY A 314 -15.74 -12.09 -11.69
N ALA A 315 -15.24 -10.87 -11.98
CA ALA A 315 -15.91 -9.60 -11.62
C ALA A 315 -17.02 -9.22 -12.60
#